data_fdda1245c55f47ca4f574b7c7b67c241
#
_entry.id   fdda1245c55f47ca4f574b7c7b67c241
#
_cell.length_a   1.000
_cell.length_b   1.000
_cell.length_c   1.000
_cell.angle_alpha   90.00
_cell.angle_beta   90.00
_cell.angle_gamma   90.00
#
_symmetry.space_group_name_H-M   'P 1'
#
loop_
_entity.id
_entity.type
_entity.pdbx_description
1 polymer ?
#
loop_
_entity_poly.entity_id
_entity_poly.type
_entity_poly.pdbx_seq_one_letter_code
_entity_poly.pdbx_strand_id
1 'polypeptide(L)'
;MIRRPPRSTHCISSAASDVYKRQVDKLAEFLDVIQIPAFLCRQTDLIKAAAQTKKIVNVKKGQFLSHKEVSNIINKIENENNNKILITERGNSFGYNYLINDFKGIHLMKTFGYPIIFDSTHSVQLPGGLGKKSGGAREYVTPLSKAASSLRIAGFFIETHPNPETALSDGPNMVYLHKMPELLNAINKINKAAK
;
A
#
# COMPACT_ATOMS: atom_id res chain seq x y z
N MET A 1 19.22 2.34 -20.14
CA MET A 1 18.26 1.35 -20.67
C MET A 1 17.89 0.40 -19.53
N ILE A 2 16.73 0.59 -18.87
CA ILE A 2 16.28 -0.27 -17.76
C ILE A 2 15.63 -1.49 -18.39
N ARG A 3 16.27 -2.65 -18.28
CA ARG A 3 15.70 -3.92 -18.77
C ARG A 3 14.52 -4.32 -17.89
N ARG A 4 13.40 -4.69 -18.52
CA ARG A 4 12.29 -5.37 -17.83
C ARG A 4 12.85 -6.64 -17.17
N PRO A 5 12.56 -6.89 -15.87
CA PRO A 5 12.78 -8.20 -15.31
C PRO A 5 11.90 -9.23 -16.05
N PRO A 6 12.34 -10.49 -16.20
CA PRO A 6 11.54 -11.50 -16.85
C PRO A 6 10.23 -11.69 -16.08
N ARG A 7 9.11 -11.77 -16.81
CA ARG A 7 7.80 -12.10 -16.22
C ARG A 7 7.88 -13.46 -15.55
N SER A 8 7.87 -13.49 -14.23
CA SER A 8 7.66 -14.75 -13.54
C SER A 8 6.18 -15.13 -13.67
N THR A 9 5.92 -16.38 -14.05
CA THR A 9 4.56 -16.94 -14.16
C THR A 9 3.87 -17.18 -12.82
N HIS A 10 4.48 -16.77 -11.72
CA HIS A 10 3.91 -16.81 -10.38
C HIS A 10 3.69 -15.37 -9.91
N CYS A 11 2.45 -15.09 -9.56
CA CYS A 11 1.91 -13.84 -9.03
C CYS A 11 2.82 -13.18 -7.98
N ILE A 12 3.85 -12.45 -8.39
CA ILE A 12 4.64 -11.65 -7.45
C ILE A 12 5.05 -10.35 -8.12
N SER A 13 4.57 -9.29 -7.50
CA SER A 13 4.96 -7.91 -7.72
C SER A 13 5.17 -7.52 -9.19
N SER A 14 4.09 -7.30 -9.87
CA SER A 14 4.06 -6.27 -10.88
C SER A 14 4.82 -5.07 -10.37
N ALA A 15 5.65 -4.45 -11.19
CA ALA A 15 6.38 -3.26 -10.81
C ALA A 15 5.38 -2.15 -10.44
N ALA A 16 5.03 -2.08 -9.15
CA ALA A 16 4.38 -0.93 -8.57
C ALA A 16 5.46 0.03 -8.09
N SER A 17 5.47 1.25 -8.58
CA SER A 17 6.43 2.26 -8.18
C SER A 17 5.71 3.54 -7.85
N ASP A 18 6.17 4.21 -6.78
CA ASP A 18 5.76 5.56 -6.47
C ASP A 18 6.18 6.49 -7.60
N VAL A 19 5.24 7.27 -8.11
CA VAL A 19 5.48 8.19 -9.22
C VAL A 19 5.16 9.63 -8.84
N TYR A 20 5.89 10.55 -9.46
CA TYR A 20 5.59 11.97 -9.45
C TYR A 20 5.04 12.39 -10.82
N LYS A 21 4.20 13.43 -10.86
CA LYS A 21 3.48 13.88 -12.06
C LYS A 21 4.32 13.87 -13.34
N ARG A 22 5.54 14.41 -13.29
CA ARG A 22 6.45 14.50 -14.46
C ARG A 22 7.03 13.15 -14.93
N GLN A 23 6.81 12.08 -14.18
CA GLN A 23 7.35 10.75 -14.47
C GLN A 23 6.26 9.78 -14.93
N VAL A 24 4.99 10.11 -14.70
CA VAL A 24 3.84 9.20 -14.90
C VAL A 24 3.84 8.60 -16.31
N ASP A 25 3.89 9.44 -17.34
CA ASP A 25 3.78 8.98 -18.73
C ASP A 25 4.95 8.05 -19.10
N LYS A 26 6.17 8.42 -18.72
CA LYS A 26 7.36 7.63 -19.03
C LYS A 26 7.37 6.28 -18.29
N LEU A 27 6.94 6.27 -17.04
CA LEU A 27 6.91 5.05 -16.22
C LEU A 27 5.74 4.15 -16.57
N ALA A 28 4.63 4.71 -17.04
CA ALA A 28 3.45 3.94 -17.43
C ALA A 28 3.74 2.91 -18.53
N GLU A 29 4.74 3.12 -19.38
CA GLU A 29 5.15 2.14 -20.39
C GLU A 29 5.70 0.85 -19.77
N PHE A 30 6.32 0.94 -18.59
CA PHE A 30 7.03 -0.15 -17.93
C PHE A 30 6.27 -0.73 -16.73
N LEU A 31 5.33 0.03 -16.15
CA LEU A 31 4.60 -0.36 -14.95
C LEU A 31 3.24 -0.98 -15.30
N ASP A 32 2.87 -2.00 -14.56
CA ASP A 32 1.51 -2.56 -14.57
C ASP A 32 0.59 -1.81 -13.59
N VAL A 33 1.15 -1.33 -12.48
CA VAL A 33 0.46 -0.58 -11.43
C VAL A 33 1.22 0.70 -11.13
N ILE A 34 0.53 1.83 -11.23
CA ILE A 34 1.05 3.14 -10.82
C ILE A 34 0.63 3.38 -9.38
N GLN A 35 1.59 3.56 -8.48
CA GLN A 35 1.32 3.84 -7.08
C GLN A 35 1.43 5.33 -6.77
N ILE A 36 0.39 5.87 -6.14
CA ILE A 36 0.37 7.25 -5.61
C ILE A 36 0.79 7.18 -4.13
N PRO A 37 1.90 7.84 -3.74
CA PRO A 37 2.35 7.87 -2.36
C PRO A 37 1.30 8.48 -1.42
N ALA A 38 1.30 8.06 -0.16
CA ALA A 38 0.33 8.49 0.84
C ALA A 38 0.30 10.03 1.02
N PHE A 39 1.46 10.67 1.06
CA PHE A 39 1.52 12.13 1.19
C PHE A 39 1.00 12.89 -0.04
N LEU A 40 0.97 12.25 -1.21
CA LEU A 40 0.52 12.84 -2.45
C LEU A 40 -0.92 12.42 -2.84
N CYS A 41 -1.60 11.68 -1.99
CA CYS A 41 -2.92 11.11 -2.28
C CYS A 41 -4.03 12.15 -2.56
N ARG A 42 -3.80 13.42 -2.26
CA ARG A 42 -4.71 14.53 -2.57
C ARG A 42 -4.27 15.38 -3.78
N GLN A 43 -3.10 15.13 -4.35
CA GLN A 43 -2.58 15.87 -5.50
C GLN A 43 -3.40 15.57 -6.75
N THR A 44 -4.35 16.43 -7.06
CA THR A 44 -5.34 16.21 -8.12
C THR A 44 -4.68 15.99 -9.48
N ASP A 45 -3.68 16.79 -9.82
CA ASP A 45 -2.97 16.69 -11.09
C ASP A 45 -2.21 15.37 -11.24
N LEU A 46 -1.60 14.87 -10.16
CA LEU A 46 -0.90 13.59 -10.16
C LEU A 46 -1.89 12.43 -10.34
N ILE A 47 -3.00 12.46 -9.60
CA ILE A 47 -4.04 11.45 -9.68
C ILE A 47 -4.63 11.39 -11.09
N LYS A 48 -4.95 12.54 -11.68
CA LYS A 48 -5.47 12.63 -13.04
C LYS A 48 -4.47 12.09 -14.06
N ALA A 49 -3.21 12.52 -13.99
CA ALA A 49 -2.17 12.02 -14.88
C ALA A 49 -2.03 10.49 -14.78
N ALA A 50 -2.00 9.94 -13.57
CA ALA A 50 -1.97 8.49 -13.37
C ALA A 50 -3.21 7.79 -13.97
N ALA A 51 -4.40 8.35 -13.76
CA ALA A 51 -5.65 7.80 -14.29
C ALA A 51 -5.71 7.80 -15.82
N GLN A 52 -5.20 8.85 -16.45
CA GLN A 52 -5.16 9.01 -17.92
C GLN A 52 -4.31 7.95 -18.62
N THR A 53 -3.32 7.37 -17.94
CA THR A 53 -2.54 6.25 -18.48
C THR A 53 -3.33 4.96 -18.71
N LYS A 54 -4.54 4.85 -18.13
CA LYS A 54 -5.40 3.63 -18.15
C LYS A 54 -4.75 2.40 -17.48
N LYS A 55 -3.66 2.60 -16.78
CA LYS A 55 -3.05 1.56 -15.92
C LYS A 55 -3.84 1.40 -14.62
N ILE A 56 -3.53 0.36 -13.85
CA ILE A 56 -4.06 0.23 -12.49
C ILE A 56 -3.45 1.34 -11.63
N VAL A 57 -4.29 2.10 -10.93
CA VAL A 57 -3.85 3.15 -10.01
C VAL A 57 -4.05 2.66 -8.58
N ASN A 58 -2.96 2.45 -7.87
CA ASN A 58 -2.97 2.15 -6.45
C ASN A 58 -2.74 3.43 -5.65
N VAL A 59 -3.72 3.86 -4.88
CA VAL A 59 -3.56 5.05 -4.03
C VAL A 59 -3.34 4.63 -2.60
N LYS A 60 -2.17 4.93 -2.04
CA LYS A 60 -1.94 4.82 -0.61
C LYS A 60 -2.68 5.94 0.11
N LYS A 61 -3.63 5.58 0.97
CA LYS A 61 -4.39 6.56 1.76
C LYS A 61 -3.45 7.34 2.67
N GLY A 62 -3.53 8.67 2.62
CA GLY A 62 -2.73 9.52 3.49
C GLY A 62 -3.09 9.32 4.97
N GLN A 63 -2.10 9.44 5.85
CA GLN A 63 -2.28 9.30 7.30
C GLN A 63 -3.20 10.36 7.90
N PHE A 64 -3.34 11.48 7.20
CA PHE A 64 -4.18 12.63 7.57
C PHE A 64 -5.60 12.57 7.01
N LEU A 65 -5.88 11.57 6.16
CA LEU A 65 -7.13 11.48 5.42
C LEU A 65 -8.12 10.55 6.12
N SER A 66 -9.36 10.98 6.28
CA SER A 66 -10.41 10.08 6.75
C SER A 66 -10.75 9.04 5.68
N HIS A 67 -11.21 7.87 6.11
CA HIS A 67 -11.61 6.79 5.18
C HIS A 67 -12.77 7.23 4.28
N LYS A 68 -13.66 8.07 4.78
CA LYS A 68 -14.79 8.60 4.01
C LYS A 68 -14.35 9.48 2.85
N GLU A 69 -13.27 10.25 3.02
CA GLU A 69 -12.75 11.15 1.98
C GLU A 69 -12.06 10.40 0.82
N VAL A 70 -11.78 9.10 0.97
CA VAL A 70 -11.23 8.27 -0.10
C VAL A 70 -12.16 8.24 -1.32
N SER A 71 -13.48 8.38 -1.13
CA SER A 71 -14.44 8.52 -2.23
C SER A 71 -14.09 9.67 -3.18
N ASN A 72 -13.57 10.79 -2.66
CA ASN A 72 -13.16 11.93 -3.49
C ASN A 72 -11.95 11.59 -4.38
N ILE A 73 -11.07 10.70 -3.93
CA ILE A 73 -9.93 10.23 -4.72
C ILE A 73 -10.44 9.31 -5.83
N ILE A 74 -11.32 8.39 -5.49
CA ILE A 74 -11.96 7.47 -6.44
C ILE A 74 -12.64 8.27 -7.55
N ASN A 75 -13.48 9.23 -7.21
CA ASN A 75 -14.18 10.09 -8.18
C ASN A 75 -13.21 10.81 -9.13
N LYS A 76 -12.04 11.26 -8.64
CA LYS A 76 -11.05 11.89 -9.52
C LYS A 76 -10.47 10.94 -10.57
N ILE A 77 -10.34 9.67 -10.24
CA ILE A 77 -9.82 8.64 -11.16
C ILE A 77 -10.91 8.22 -12.14
N GLU A 78 -12.14 8.01 -11.66
CA GLU A 78 -13.31 7.66 -12.48
C GLU A 78 -13.63 8.75 -13.50
N ASN A 79 -13.53 10.03 -13.12
CA ASN A 79 -13.74 11.17 -14.01
C ASN A 79 -12.74 11.21 -15.20
N GLU A 80 -11.63 10.50 -15.09
CA GLU A 80 -10.70 10.29 -16.21
C GLU A 80 -11.02 8.98 -16.97
N ASN A 81 -12.24 8.39 -16.79
CA ASN A 81 -12.66 7.13 -17.38
C ASN A 81 -11.70 5.96 -17.08
N ASN A 82 -11.24 5.84 -15.83
CA ASN A 82 -10.40 4.74 -15.36
C ASN A 82 -11.01 4.13 -14.10
N ASN A 83 -11.45 2.88 -14.18
CA ASN A 83 -12.03 2.13 -13.07
C ASN A 83 -11.06 1.06 -12.50
N LYS A 84 -9.80 1.09 -12.91
CA LYS A 84 -8.78 0.16 -12.40
C LYS A 84 -8.11 0.74 -11.17
N ILE A 85 -8.80 0.70 -10.04
CA ILE A 85 -8.40 1.37 -8.80
C ILE A 85 -8.10 0.34 -7.71
N LEU A 86 -7.01 0.55 -6.99
CA LEU A 86 -6.69 -0.10 -5.72
C LEU A 86 -6.55 0.98 -4.66
N ILE A 87 -7.06 0.73 -3.46
CA ILE A 87 -6.90 1.63 -2.31
C ILE A 87 -6.09 0.90 -1.25
N THR A 88 -4.98 1.49 -0.84
CA THR A 88 -4.11 0.92 0.18
C THR A 88 -4.25 1.68 1.50
N GLU A 89 -4.73 0.99 2.52
CA GLU A 89 -4.72 1.46 3.91
C GLU A 89 -3.34 1.25 4.52
N ARG A 90 -2.81 2.28 5.21
CA ARG A 90 -1.48 2.25 5.82
C ARG A 90 -1.40 2.96 7.19
N GLY A 91 -2.53 3.17 7.83
CA GLY A 91 -2.66 3.85 9.12
C GLY A 91 -2.94 5.34 9.02
N ASN A 92 -3.50 5.85 10.10
CA ASN A 92 -3.74 7.26 10.35
C ASN A 92 -2.80 7.77 11.43
N SER A 93 -2.39 9.04 11.32
CA SER A 93 -1.63 9.70 12.38
C SER A 93 -2.50 9.81 13.65
N PHE A 94 -1.92 9.44 14.79
CA PHE A 94 -2.53 9.54 16.10
C PHE A 94 -1.52 10.07 17.09
N GLY A 95 -1.64 11.34 17.46
CA GLY A 95 -0.62 12.02 18.24
C GLY A 95 0.69 12.19 17.48
N TYR A 96 1.80 12.25 18.21
CA TYR A 96 3.14 12.39 17.63
C TYR A 96 3.76 11.02 17.37
N ASN A 97 4.34 10.86 16.19
CA ASN A 97 5.15 9.71 15.79
C ASN A 97 4.46 8.34 15.94
N TYR A 98 3.12 8.30 15.87
CA TYR A 98 2.35 7.07 16.01
C TYR A 98 1.28 6.93 14.92
N LEU A 99 1.03 5.68 14.50
CA LEU A 99 0.00 5.36 13.52
C LEU A 99 -1.00 4.35 14.11
N ILE A 100 -2.27 4.53 13.76
CA ILE A 100 -3.35 3.59 14.11
C ILE A 100 -4.06 3.14 12.84
N ASN A 101 -4.38 1.86 12.76
CA ASN A 101 -5.25 1.32 11.73
C ASN A 101 -6.70 1.28 12.24
N ASP A 102 -7.59 1.99 11.58
CA ASP A 102 -9.03 1.94 11.84
C ASP A 102 -9.70 0.86 11.00
N PHE A 103 -9.96 -0.29 11.61
CA PHE A 103 -10.59 -1.43 10.95
C PHE A 103 -12.04 -1.17 10.54
N LYS A 104 -12.77 -0.29 11.25
CA LYS A 104 -14.11 0.16 10.82
C LYS A 104 -14.01 0.98 9.54
N GLY A 105 -12.98 1.84 9.46
CA GLY A 105 -12.69 2.62 8.26
C GLY A 105 -12.32 1.75 7.06
N ILE A 106 -11.58 0.66 7.26
CA ILE A 106 -11.31 -0.34 6.20
C ILE A 106 -12.63 -0.95 5.71
N HIS A 107 -13.51 -1.34 6.63
CA HIS A 107 -14.82 -1.89 6.26
C HIS A 107 -15.66 -0.87 5.46
N LEU A 108 -15.65 0.39 5.88
CA LEU A 108 -16.31 1.47 5.12
C LEU A 108 -15.74 1.60 3.69
N MET A 109 -14.42 1.62 3.54
CA MET A 109 -13.81 1.75 2.21
C MET A 109 -14.17 0.59 1.26
N LYS A 110 -14.43 -0.62 1.77
CA LYS A 110 -14.92 -1.75 0.95
C LYS A 110 -16.27 -1.44 0.31
N THR A 111 -17.12 -0.61 0.93
CA THR A 111 -18.43 -0.25 0.37
C THR A 111 -18.34 0.64 -0.88
N PHE A 112 -17.18 1.21 -1.16
CA PHE A 112 -16.95 1.99 -2.39
C PHE A 112 -16.80 1.13 -3.64
N GLY A 113 -16.75 -0.22 -3.49
CA GLY A 113 -16.75 -1.16 -4.60
C GLY A 113 -15.37 -1.44 -5.19
N TYR A 114 -14.29 -0.89 -4.62
CA TYR A 114 -12.92 -1.11 -5.09
C TYR A 114 -12.12 -2.02 -4.15
N PRO A 115 -11.14 -2.78 -4.69
CA PRO A 115 -10.28 -3.62 -3.88
C PRO A 115 -9.48 -2.81 -2.85
N ILE A 116 -9.50 -3.25 -1.59
CA ILE A 116 -8.71 -2.67 -0.52
C ILE A 116 -7.48 -3.53 -0.27
N ILE A 117 -6.32 -2.89 -0.25
CA ILE A 117 -5.02 -3.45 0.10
C ILE A 117 -4.65 -2.98 1.51
N PHE A 118 -4.10 -3.84 2.33
CA PHE A 118 -3.55 -3.46 3.63
C PHE A 118 -2.02 -3.42 3.56
N ASP A 119 -1.45 -2.26 3.84
CA ASP A 119 0.00 -2.09 3.94
C ASP A 119 0.46 -2.47 5.34
N SER A 120 0.95 -3.70 5.47
CA SER A 120 1.34 -4.26 6.76
C SER A 120 2.60 -3.60 7.33
N THR A 121 3.52 -3.21 6.46
CA THR A 121 4.84 -2.70 6.87
C THR A 121 4.83 -1.21 7.17
N HIS A 122 4.16 -0.41 6.36
CA HIS A 122 4.07 1.02 6.66
C HIS A 122 3.04 1.35 7.76
N SER A 123 2.12 0.45 8.07
CA SER A 123 1.19 0.61 9.20
C SER A 123 1.89 0.62 10.56
N VAL A 124 3.08 0.05 10.64
CA VAL A 124 3.86 -0.05 11.89
C VAL A 124 5.05 0.92 11.92
N GLN A 125 5.11 1.86 10.99
CA GLN A 125 6.09 2.94 11.04
C GLN A 125 5.89 3.81 12.28
N LEU A 126 7.00 4.31 12.81
CA LEU A 126 7.05 5.40 13.78
C LEU A 126 7.64 6.63 13.08
N PRO A 127 6.82 7.48 12.46
CA PRO A 127 7.29 8.62 11.68
C PRO A 127 8.18 9.53 12.52
N GLY A 128 9.43 9.77 12.09
CA GLY A 128 10.39 10.58 12.84
C GLY A 128 10.91 9.95 14.13
N GLY A 129 10.59 8.69 14.43
CA GLY A 129 10.94 8.03 15.68
C GLY A 129 12.46 7.84 15.93
N LEU A 130 13.29 7.98 14.89
CA LEU A 130 14.76 7.96 14.96
C LEU A 130 15.37 9.32 14.57
N GLY A 131 14.63 10.43 14.74
CA GLY A 131 15.08 11.77 14.39
C GLY A 131 15.12 12.00 12.88
N LYS A 132 16.24 11.67 12.24
CA LYS A 132 16.42 11.84 10.78
C LYS A 132 15.81 10.72 9.93
N LYS A 133 15.36 9.62 10.55
CA LYS A 133 14.75 8.45 9.89
C LYS A 133 13.47 8.04 10.61
N SER A 134 12.57 7.40 9.89
CA SER A 134 11.43 6.72 10.50
C SER A 134 11.92 5.51 11.30
N GLY A 135 11.40 5.34 12.51
CA GLY A 135 11.48 4.11 13.25
C GLY A 135 10.38 3.14 12.81
N GLY A 136 10.31 1.99 13.44
CA GLY A 136 9.29 1.00 13.18
C GLY A 136 9.21 -0.08 14.25
N ALA A 137 8.08 -0.75 14.25
CA ALA A 137 7.74 -1.80 15.21
C ALA A 137 7.35 -3.08 14.45
N ARG A 138 8.35 -3.72 13.81
CA ARG A 138 8.21 -4.93 12.97
C ARG A 138 7.40 -6.04 13.64
N GLU A 139 7.49 -6.16 14.95
CA GLU A 139 6.76 -7.16 15.75
C GLU A 139 5.25 -7.09 15.57
N TYR A 140 4.70 -5.93 15.20
CA TYR A 140 3.26 -5.76 14.95
C TYR A 140 2.84 -6.06 13.52
N VAL A 141 3.75 -6.27 12.58
CA VAL A 141 3.40 -6.60 11.18
C VAL A 141 2.54 -7.85 11.12
N THR A 142 2.97 -8.93 11.77
CA THR A 142 2.21 -10.20 11.76
C THR A 142 0.84 -10.10 12.44
N PRO A 143 0.71 -9.58 13.68
CA PRO A 143 -0.61 -9.45 14.31
C PRO A 143 -1.56 -8.53 13.53
N LEU A 144 -1.11 -7.40 13.00
CA LEU A 144 -1.96 -6.51 12.21
C LEU A 144 -2.37 -7.14 10.87
N SER A 145 -1.46 -7.85 10.21
CA SER A 145 -1.80 -8.60 8.98
C SER A 145 -2.86 -9.66 9.23
N LYS A 146 -2.75 -10.39 10.34
CA LYS A 146 -3.76 -11.37 10.75
C LYS A 146 -5.12 -10.71 11.00
N ALA A 147 -5.15 -9.59 11.71
CA ALA A 147 -6.36 -8.84 11.98
C ALA A 147 -7.00 -8.30 10.68
N ALA A 148 -6.20 -7.71 9.78
CA ALA A 148 -6.68 -7.23 8.48
C ALA A 148 -7.21 -8.36 7.59
N SER A 149 -6.62 -9.55 7.67
CA SER A 149 -7.05 -10.73 6.93
C SER A 149 -8.48 -11.15 7.26
N SER A 150 -8.93 -10.97 8.51
CA SER A 150 -10.29 -11.28 8.93
C SER A 150 -11.37 -10.43 8.27
N LEU A 151 -11.00 -9.24 7.79
CA LEU A 151 -11.89 -8.36 7.04
C LEU A 151 -12.05 -8.76 5.57
N ARG A 152 -11.39 -9.83 5.11
CA ARG A 152 -11.44 -10.29 3.71
C ARG A 152 -11.15 -9.14 2.73
N ILE A 153 -10.05 -8.46 2.94
CA ILE A 153 -9.52 -7.47 2.01
C ILE A 153 -8.93 -8.16 0.77
N ALA A 154 -8.71 -7.37 -0.29
CA ALA A 154 -8.26 -7.91 -1.58
C ALA A 154 -6.80 -8.37 -1.58
N GLY A 155 -5.94 -7.77 -0.73
CA GLY A 155 -4.52 -8.14 -0.68
C GLY A 155 -3.74 -7.38 0.37
N PHE A 156 -2.44 -7.65 0.37
CA PHE A 156 -1.47 -7.06 1.28
C PHE A 156 -0.32 -6.42 0.51
N PHE A 157 0.16 -5.30 1.01
CA PHE A 157 1.45 -4.72 0.64
C PHE A 157 2.43 -5.00 1.78
N ILE A 158 3.53 -5.68 1.48
CA ILE A 158 4.52 -6.09 2.48
C ILE A 158 5.91 -5.86 1.91
N GLU A 159 6.69 -5.01 2.55
CA GLU A 159 8.10 -4.87 2.24
C GLU A 159 8.92 -5.96 2.92
N THR A 160 9.85 -6.52 2.20
CA THR A 160 10.69 -7.61 2.68
C THR A 160 12.12 -7.45 2.18
N HIS A 161 13.08 -7.86 3.00
CA HIS A 161 14.49 -7.82 2.66
C HIS A 161 15.21 -9.04 3.29
N PRO A 162 16.24 -9.60 2.64
CA PRO A 162 17.04 -10.68 3.25
C PRO A 162 17.64 -10.30 4.61
N ASN A 163 18.14 -9.07 4.71
CA ASN A 163 18.67 -8.47 5.95
C ASN A 163 18.15 -7.03 6.12
N PRO A 164 16.98 -6.82 6.74
CA PRO A 164 16.37 -5.49 6.88
C PRO A 164 17.25 -4.43 7.53
N GLU A 165 18.20 -4.82 8.37
CA GLU A 165 19.12 -3.89 9.05
C GLU A 165 20.07 -3.18 8.06
N THR A 166 20.30 -3.77 6.89
CA THR A 166 21.13 -3.20 5.81
C THR A 166 20.31 -2.55 4.72
N ALA A 167 18.98 -2.49 4.85
CA ALA A 167 18.11 -1.86 3.87
C ALA A 167 18.36 -0.34 3.80
N LEU A 168 18.22 0.21 2.60
CA LEU A 168 18.44 1.65 2.37
C LEU A 168 17.39 2.52 3.05
N SER A 169 16.16 2.02 3.17
CA SER A 169 15.03 2.68 3.85
C SER A 169 14.17 1.63 4.56
N ASP A 170 13.33 2.08 5.49
CA ASP A 170 12.26 1.30 6.13
C ASP A 170 12.66 -0.03 6.79
N GLY A 171 13.95 -0.28 6.96
CA GLY A 171 14.50 -1.50 7.58
C GLY A 171 13.79 -1.92 8.86
N PRO A 172 13.51 -1.01 9.83
CA PRO A 172 12.80 -1.34 11.07
C PRO A 172 11.39 -1.92 10.88
N ASN A 173 10.76 -1.71 9.72
CA ASN A 173 9.41 -2.18 9.41
C ASN A 173 9.41 -3.43 8.53
N MET A 174 10.47 -3.65 7.75
CA MET A 174 10.51 -4.74 6.77
C MET A 174 10.48 -6.12 7.42
N VAL A 175 9.80 -7.04 6.77
CA VAL A 175 9.79 -8.45 7.14
C VAL A 175 11.06 -9.12 6.62
N TYR A 176 11.70 -9.98 7.42
CA TYR A 176 12.78 -10.82 6.92
C TYR A 176 12.26 -11.76 5.83
N LEU A 177 12.97 -11.84 4.69
CA LEU A 177 12.54 -12.66 3.56
C LEU A 177 12.26 -14.11 3.96
N HIS A 178 13.09 -14.70 4.83
CA HIS A 178 12.91 -16.08 5.30
C HIS A 178 11.66 -16.27 6.19
N LYS A 179 11.06 -15.18 6.73
CA LYS A 179 9.82 -15.21 7.52
C LYS A 179 8.56 -15.04 6.67
N MET A 180 8.69 -14.66 5.40
CA MET A 180 7.53 -14.45 4.52
C MET A 180 6.64 -15.69 4.37
N PRO A 181 7.15 -16.93 4.20
CA PRO A 181 6.28 -18.10 4.09
C PRO A 181 5.39 -18.31 5.31
N GLU A 182 5.92 -18.08 6.53
CA GLU A 182 5.16 -18.18 7.78
C GLU A 182 4.05 -17.15 7.83
N LEU A 183 4.35 -15.88 7.52
CA LEU A 183 3.40 -14.79 7.48
C LEU A 183 2.29 -15.05 6.47
N LEU A 184 2.62 -15.45 5.26
CA LEU A 184 1.64 -15.73 4.20
C LEU A 184 0.73 -16.92 4.56
N ASN A 185 1.28 -17.96 5.19
CA ASN A 185 0.48 -19.07 5.68
C ASN A 185 -0.51 -18.63 6.76
N ALA A 186 -0.08 -17.77 7.68
CA ALA A 186 -0.95 -17.24 8.74
C ALA A 186 -2.10 -16.40 8.15
N ILE A 187 -1.79 -15.49 7.22
CA ILE A 187 -2.78 -14.68 6.48
C ILE A 187 -3.79 -15.58 5.77
N ASN A 188 -3.32 -16.58 5.02
CA ASN A 188 -4.17 -17.47 4.24
C ASN A 188 -5.08 -18.33 5.12
N LYS A 189 -4.61 -18.83 6.27
CA LYS A 189 -5.43 -19.58 7.22
C LYS A 189 -6.60 -18.73 7.73
N ILE A 190 -6.34 -17.50 8.13
CA ILE A 190 -7.38 -16.59 8.65
C ILE A 190 -8.35 -16.20 7.52
N ASN A 191 -7.87 -15.86 6.35
CA ASN A 191 -8.72 -15.51 5.21
C ASN A 191 -9.65 -16.66 4.79
N LYS A 192 -9.18 -17.91 4.90
CA LYS A 192 -10.02 -19.10 4.68
C LYS A 192 -11.07 -19.27 5.78
N ALA A 193 -10.72 -19.01 7.04
CA ALA A 193 -11.63 -19.15 8.17
C ALA A 193 -12.70 -18.03 8.22
N ALA A 194 -12.40 -16.86 7.66
CA ALA A 194 -13.29 -15.70 7.61
C ALA A 194 -14.37 -15.80 6.49
N LYS A 195 -14.45 -16.92 5.79
CA LYS A 195 -15.51 -17.21 4.82
C LYS A 195 -16.79 -17.52 5.57
#